data_ce59f14fc4d2607033ef494b9b3e2837
#
_entry.id   ce59f14fc4d2607033ef494b9b3e2837
#
_cell.length_a   1.000
_cell.length_b   1.000
_cell.length_c   1.000
_cell.angle_alpha   90.00
_cell.angle_beta   90.00
_cell.angle_gamma   90.00
#
_symmetry.space_group_name_H-M   'P 1'
#
loop_
_entity.id
_entity.type
_entity.pdbx_description
1 polymer ?
#
loop_
_entity_poly.entity_id
_entity_poly.type
_entity_poly.pdbx_seq_one_letter_code
_entity_poly.pdbx_strand_id
1 'polypeptide(L)'
;MNHALVAILALTLLATSSPAATQATPIVVELFTSEGCSSCPPADALLTKLRQAGAVDGAEVLILGEHVDYWNRLGWTDRFSSAALTQRQADYARRFDLNSSYTPQMVIDGHTELVGNDEHGVRRQLSLAAHTPKPVQIKLSWSGDSQLQVDVSGTEEKDGKILLAITEDGLSTQVGSGENGGHTLRHSGVVRELREIGSLRHGQFSSAVKAARHSDWKTENLRAVVFVQKPGHGDVTGAASLAYRSAQ
;
A
#
# COMPACT_ATOMS: atom_id res chain seq x y z
N MET A 1 21.71 23.79 -74.73
CA MET A 1 20.66 23.98 -73.73
C MET A 1 20.55 22.73 -72.90
N ASN A 2 21.18 22.71 -71.70
CA ASN A 2 21.24 21.52 -70.83
C ASN A 2 20.22 21.68 -69.72
N HIS A 3 19.24 20.81 -69.69
CA HIS A 3 18.29 20.72 -68.56
C HIS A 3 18.81 19.70 -67.53
N ALA A 4 19.23 20.20 -66.39
CA ALA A 4 19.56 19.37 -65.24
C ALA A 4 18.27 19.05 -64.48
N LEU A 5 17.91 17.75 -64.40
CA LEU A 5 16.87 17.25 -63.52
C LEU A 5 17.42 17.18 -62.08
N VAL A 6 16.83 17.92 -61.14
CA VAL A 6 17.08 17.78 -59.72
C VAL A 6 16.06 16.78 -59.16
N ALA A 7 16.54 15.61 -58.76
CA ALA A 7 15.72 14.62 -58.06
C ALA A 7 15.67 14.96 -56.58
N ILE A 8 14.51 15.32 -56.07
CA ILE A 8 14.25 15.54 -54.64
C ILE A 8 13.95 14.19 -54.00
N LEU A 9 14.87 13.70 -53.19
CA LEU A 9 14.71 12.47 -52.40
C LEU A 9 13.92 12.81 -51.12
N ALA A 10 12.63 12.47 -51.08
CA ALA A 10 11.78 12.63 -49.88
C ALA A 10 12.14 11.53 -48.89
N LEU A 11 12.83 11.89 -47.80
CA LEU A 11 13.14 11.01 -46.69
C LEU A 11 11.92 10.91 -45.76
N THR A 12 11.11 9.85 -45.86
CA THR A 12 10.01 9.55 -44.97
C THR A 12 10.54 9.06 -43.61
N LEU A 13 10.49 9.90 -42.55
CA LEU A 13 10.73 9.47 -41.20
C LEU A 13 9.56 8.57 -40.73
N LEU A 14 9.81 7.29 -40.61
CA LEU A 14 8.95 6.35 -39.92
C LEU A 14 9.10 6.61 -38.41
N ALA A 15 8.11 7.31 -37.80
CA ALA A 15 8.02 7.43 -36.38
C ALA A 15 7.64 6.06 -35.79
N THR A 16 8.62 5.35 -35.19
CA THR A 16 8.36 4.15 -34.41
C THR A 16 7.72 4.57 -33.08
N SER A 17 6.39 4.44 -32.97
CA SER A 17 5.69 4.55 -31.69
C SER A 17 6.12 3.37 -30.80
N SER A 18 7.02 3.62 -29.83
CA SER A 18 7.24 2.68 -28.73
C SER A 18 5.91 2.44 -28.00
N PRO A 19 5.51 1.19 -27.75
CA PRO A 19 4.35 0.93 -26.93
C PRO A 19 4.58 1.56 -25.54
N ALA A 20 3.67 2.41 -25.09
CA ALA A 20 3.68 2.92 -23.73
C ALA A 20 3.68 1.71 -22.79
N ALA A 21 4.71 1.58 -21.96
CA ALA A 21 4.71 0.56 -20.92
C ALA A 21 3.44 0.74 -20.10
N THR A 22 2.59 -0.27 -20.05
CA THR A 22 1.38 -0.27 -19.24
C THR A 22 1.81 -0.06 -17.79
N GLN A 23 1.51 1.11 -17.23
CA GLN A 23 1.84 1.43 -15.86
C GLN A 23 1.07 0.46 -14.95
N ALA A 24 1.78 -0.22 -14.02
CA ALA A 24 1.17 -1.15 -13.09
C ALA A 24 0.11 -0.43 -12.23
N THR A 25 -1.02 -1.08 -12.01
CA THR A 25 -2.12 -0.53 -11.22
C THR A 25 -1.77 -0.55 -9.73
N PRO A 26 -1.82 0.58 -8.99
CA PRO A 26 -1.53 0.59 -7.57
C PRO A 26 -2.64 -0.13 -6.78
N ILE A 27 -2.24 -1.15 -6.02
CA ILE A 27 -3.12 -2.02 -5.23
C ILE A 27 -2.66 -1.98 -3.77
N VAL A 28 -3.56 -1.63 -2.87
CA VAL A 28 -3.31 -1.66 -1.42
C VAL A 28 -3.48 -3.07 -0.90
N VAL A 29 -2.47 -3.56 -0.19
CA VAL A 29 -2.46 -4.88 0.47
C VAL A 29 -2.25 -4.67 1.96
N GLU A 30 -3.28 -4.92 2.74
CA GLU A 30 -3.26 -4.83 4.19
C GLU A 30 -3.09 -6.24 4.79
N LEU A 31 -2.07 -6.44 5.60
CA LEU A 31 -1.86 -7.68 6.35
C LEU A 31 -2.05 -7.43 7.84
N PHE A 32 -3.10 -7.98 8.43
CA PHE A 32 -3.29 -8.01 9.87
C PHE A 32 -2.48 -9.17 10.46
N THR A 33 -1.49 -8.83 11.28
CA THR A 33 -0.46 -9.73 11.81
C THR A 33 -0.14 -9.40 13.26
N SER A 34 0.68 -10.21 13.90
CA SER A 34 1.28 -9.94 15.22
C SER A 34 2.51 -10.77 15.45
N GLU A 35 3.51 -10.20 16.14
CA GLU A 35 4.68 -10.94 16.62
C GLU A 35 4.31 -12.07 17.62
N GLY A 36 3.15 -11.98 18.27
CA GLY A 36 2.62 -12.99 19.18
C GLY A 36 1.94 -14.19 18.52
N CYS A 37 1.69 -14.13 17.21
CA CYS A 37 0.93 -15.12 16.46
C CYS A 37 1.87 -16.10 15.73
N SER A 38 1.88 -17.38 16.07
CA SER A 38 2.81 -18.38 15.50
C SER A 38 2.52 -18.73 14.04
N SER A 39 1.28 -18.50 13.55
CA SER A 39 0.91 -18.70 12.14
C SER A 39 1.19 -17.48 11.24
N CYS A 40 1.61 -16.33 11.82
CA CYS A 40 1.80 -15.08 11.09
C CYS A 40 3.13 -14.98 10.29
N PRO A 41 4.27 -15.52 10.75
CA PRO A 41 5.55 -15.31 10.08
C PRO A 41 5.59 -15.71 8.60
N PRO A 42 4.90 -16.77 8.11
CA PRO A 42 4.83 -17.04 6.68
C PRO A 42 4.11 -15.94 5.86
N ALA A 43 3.09 -15.29 6.43
CA ALA A 43 2.38 -14.18 5.80
C ALA A 43 3.25 -12.90 5.77
N ASP A 44 3.99 -12.61 6.84
CA ASP A 44 4.97 -11.51 6.88
C ASP A 44 6.08 -11.71 5.83
N ALA A 45 6.53 -12.96 5.67
CA ALA A 45 7.49 -13.32 4.63
C ALA A 45 6.92 -13.12 3.21
N LEU A 46 5.65 -13.47 2.99
CA LEU A 46 4.96 -13.21 1.73
C LEU A 46 4.83 -11.71 1.46
N LEU A 47 4.43 -10.92 2.45
CA LEU A 47 4.36 -9.46 2.32
C LEU A 47 5.71 -8.86 1.93
N THR A 48 6.79 -9.36 2.52
CA THR A 48 8.17 -8.97 2.18
C THR A 48 8.53 -9.31 0.73
N LYS A 49 8.17 -10.51 0.25
CA LYS A 49 8.38 -10.91 -1.16
C LYS A 49 7.62 -9.98 -2.12
N LEU A 50 6.35 -9.68 -1.81
CA LEU A 50 5.53 -8.77 -2.61
C LEU A 50 6.15 -7.38 -2.69
N ARG A 51 6.64 -6.86 -1.55
CA ARG A 51 7.32 -5.57 -1.47
C ARG A 51 8.59 -5.52 -2.34
N GLN A 52 9.39 -6.58 -2.30
CA GLN A 52 10.65 -6.67 -3.07
C GLN A 52 10.40 -6.81 -4.57
N ALA A 53 9.34 -7.49 -4.96
CA ALA A 53 8.97 -7.64 -6.36
C ALA A 53 8.53 -6.31 -7.01
N GLY A 54 8.01 -5.37 -6.22
CA GLY A 54 7.51 -4.05 -6.66
C GLY A 54 6.23 -4.16 -7.49
N ALA A 55 6.28 -4.85 -8.62
CA ALA A 55 5.12 -5.14 -9.46
C ALA A 55 4.90 -6.66 -9.58
N VAL A 56 3.67 -7.09 -9.37
CA VAL A 56 3.25 -8.50 -9.43
C VAL A 56 1.98 -8.60 -10.27
N ASP A 57 2.03 -9.36 -11.35
CA ASP A 57 0.86 -9.64 -12.20
C ASP A 57 0.08 -8.38 -12.65
N GLY A 58 0.80 -7.29 -12.97
CA GLY A 58 0.21 -6.00 -13.38
C GLY A 58 -0.14 -5.07 -12.22
N ALA A 59 -0.02 -5.51 -10.97
CA ALA A 59 -0.22 -4.70 -9.77
C ALA A 59 1.08 -4.06 -9.27
N GLU A 60 1.08 -2.76 -9.00
CA GLU A 60 2.03 -2.11 -8.10
C GLU A 60 1.57 -2.35 -6.67
N VAL A 61 2.27 -3.19 -5.90
CA VAL A 61 1.81 -3.61 -4.58
C VAL A 61 2.22 -2.60 -3.51
N LEU A 62 1.24 -1.94 -2.90
CA LEU A 62 1.40 -1.01 -1.79
C LEU A 62 1.04 -1.71 -0.49
N ILE A 63 2.05 -2.18 0.25
CA ILE A 63 1.87 -3.01 1.42
C ILE A 63 1.66 -2.20 2.71
N LEU A 64 0.76 -2.67 3.56
CA LEU A 64 0.50 -2.18 4.92
C LEU A 64 0.54 -3.37 5.88
N GLY A 65 1.61 -3.49 6.66
CA GLY A 65 1.72 -4.46 7.76
C GLY A 65 1.06 -3.88 9.02
N GLU A 66 -0.12 -4.36 9.35
CA GLU A 66 -0.97 -3.85 10.41
C GLU A 66 -0.93 -4.80 11.62
N HIS A 67 -0.15 -4.41 12.64
CA HIS A 67 0.03 -5.24 13.83
C HIS A 67 -1.12 -5.01 14.82
N VAL A 68 -1.81 -6.11 15.15
CA VAL A 68 -2.95 -6.12 16.09
C VAL A 68 -2.51 -6.40 17.51
N ASP A 69 -3.21 -5.85 18.50
CA ASP A 69 -2.79 -5.88 19.91
C ASP A 69 -3.43 -6.99 20.76
N TYR A 70 -4.43 -7.70 20.25
CA TYR A 70 -5.13 -8.72 21.04
C TYR A 70 -4.27 -9.97 21.35
N TRP A 71 -3.14 -10.16 20.66
CA TRP A 71 -2.14 -11.18 20.96
C TRP A 71 -1.23 -10.83 22.15
N ASN A 72 -1.10 -9.53 22.51
CA ASN A 72 -0.18 -9.07 23.55
C ASN A 72 -0.41 -9.72 24.92
N ARG A 73 -1.63 -10.16 25.20
CA ARG A 73 -1.99 -10.86 26.45
C ARG A 73 -1.45 -12.31 26.54
N LEU A 74 -0.84 -12.84 25.48
CA LEU A 74 -0.37 -14.24 25.39
C LEU A 74 1.15 -14.36 25.59
N GLY A 75 1.75 -13.45 26.34
CA GLY A 75 3.13 -13.54 26.83
C GLY A 75 4.17 -12.78 26.02
N TRP A 76 3.78 -12.06 24.95
CA TRP A 76 4.66 -11.16 24.21
C TRP A 76 3.91 -9.89 23.81
N THR A 77 4.49 -8.73 24.09
CA THR A 77 3.93 -7.45 23.65
C THR A 77 4.60 -7.03 22.35
N ASP A 78 3.84 -7.05 21.27
CA ASP A 78 4.29 -6.58 19.96
C ASP A 78 4.37 -5.04 19.96
N ARG A 79 5.59 -4.51 19.82
CA ARG A 79 5.86 -3.06 19.89
C ARG A 79 5.28 -2.25 18.72
N PHE A 80 4.83 -2.91 17.68
CA PHE A 80 4.23 -2.29 16.49
C PHE A 80 2.71 -2.31 16.55
N SER A 81 2.12 -3.08 17.47
CA SER A 81 0.68 -3.25 17.57
C SER A 81 -0.02 -2.02 18.13
N SER A 82 -1.27 -1.83 17.70
CA SER A 82 -2.13 -0.79 18.25
C SER A 82 -3.60 -1.19 18.25
N ALA A 83 -4.35 -0.65 19.23
CA ALA A 83 -5.79 -0.82 19.30
C ALA A 83 -6.53 -0.24 18.07
N ALA A 84 -5.96 0.79 17.43
CA ALA A 84 -6.53 1.38 16.22
C ALA A 84 -6.49 0.41 15.03
N LEU A 85 -5.40 -0.34 14.88
CA LEU A 85 -5.27 -1.36 13.83
C LEU A 85 -6.14 -2.59 14.13
N THR A 86 -6.25 -2.99 15.39
CA THR A 86 -7.21 -4.01 15.84
C THR A 86 -8.65 -3.61 15.51
N GLN A 87 -9.00 -2.33 15.74
CA GLN A 87 -10.34 -1.81 15.41
C GLN A 87 -10.58 -1.80 13.91
N ARG A 88 -9.57 -1.42 13.10
CA ARG A 88 -9.65 -1.48 11.63
C ARG A 88 -9.92 -2.90 11.13
N GLN A 89 -9.24 -3.89 11.70
CA GLN A 89 -9.50 -5.31 11.40
C GLN A 89 -10.93 -5.71 11.77
N ALA A 90 -11.42 -5.31 12.95
CA ALA A 90 -12.79 -5.59 13.38
C ALA A 90 -13.84 -4.96 12.46
N ASP A 91 -13.53 -3.78 11.87
CA ASP A 91 -14.39 -3.13 10.89
C ASP A 91 -14.44 -3.94 9.59
N TYR A 92 -13.31 -4.48 9.14
CA TYR A 92 -13.26 -5.42 8.01
C TYR A 92 -13.99 -6.73 8.30
N ALA A 93 -13.85 -7.28 9.51
CA ALA A 93 -14.59 -8.50 9.88
C ALA A 93 -16.10 -8.28 9.74
N ARG A 94 -16.62 -7.12 10.20
CA ARG A 94 -18.05 -6.77 10.01
C ARG A 94 -18.41 -6.58 8.52
N ARG A 95 -17.54 -5.94 7.74
CA ARG A 95 -17.79 -5.73 6.31
C ARG A 95 -17.90 -7.04 5.54
N PHE A 96 -17.03 -8.00 5.85
CA PHE A 96 -16.97 -9.30 5.17
C PHE A 96 -17.87 -10.37 5.82
N ASP A 97 -18.69 -9.97 6.79
CA ASP A 97 -19.61 -10.86 7.53
C ASP A 97 -18.89 -12.08 8.16
N LEU A 98 -17.69 -11.82 8.70
CA LEU A 98 -16.91 -12.84 9.39
C LEU A 98 -17.40 -13.00 10.83
N ASN A 99 -17.43 -14.24 11.32
CA ASN A 99 -17.81 -14.52 12.72
C ASN A 99 -16.83 -13.92 13.75
N SER A 100 -15.56 -13.74 13.37
CA SER A 100 -14.50 -13.16 14.22
C SER A 100 -13.33 -12.66 13.38
N SER A 101 -12.55 -11.73 13.95
CA SER A 101 -11.22 -11.41 13.42
C SER A 101 -10.27 -12.59 13.60
N TYR A 102 -9.31 -12.75 12.69
CA TYR A 102 -8.29 -13.79 12.73
C TYR A 102 -6.95 -13.27 12.17
N THR A 103 -5.83 -13.88 12.55
CA THR A 103 -4.52 -13.61 11.96
C THR A 103 -3.84 -14.92 11.53
N PRO A 104 -3.04 -14.88 10.45
CA PRO A 104 -2.84 -13.73 9.56
C PRO A 104 -4.01 -13.55 8.60
N GLN A 105 -4.56 -12.32 8.50
CA GLN A 105 -5.58 -11.97 7.53
C GLN A 105 -5.04 -10.95 6.54
N MET A 106 -5.24 -11.18 5.26
CA MET A 106 -4.88 -10.23 4.20
C MET A 106 -6.13 -9.64 3.56
N VAL A 107 -6.13 -8.33 3.35
CA VAL A 107 -7.19 -7.60 2.65
C VAL A 107 -6.58 -6.92 1.43
N ILE A 108 -7.14 -7.14 0.26
CA ILE A 108 -6.67 -6.58 -1.01
C ILE A 108 -7.68 -5.53 -1.48
N ASP A 109 -7.23 -4.28 -1.58
CA ASP A 109 -8.01 -3.10 -1.99
C ASP A 109 -9.33 -2.90 -1.21
N GLY A 110 -9.42 -3.37 0.04
CA GLY A 110 -10.67 -3.35 0.80
C GLY A 110 -11.79 -4.18 0.17
N HIS A 111 -11.52 -4.91 -0.91
CA HIS A 111 -12.50 -5.65 -1.70
C HIS A 111 -12.58 -7.14 -1.36
N THR A 112 -11.43 -7.77 -1.17
CA THR A 112 -11.33 -9.21 -0.90
C THR A 112 -10.48 -9.45 0.33
N GLU A 113 -10.93 -10.37 1.19
CA GLU A 113 -10.14 -10.87 2.33
C GLU A 113 -9.78 -12.35 2.11
N LEU A 114 -8.65 -12.78 2.67
CA LEU A 114 -8.17 -14.15 2.62
C LEU A 114 -7.13 -14.41 3.70
N VAL A 115 -6.83 -15.69 3.93
CA VAL A 115 -5.73 -16.09 4.85
C VAL A 115 -4.40 -15.57 4.31
N GLY A 116 -3.66 -14.81 5.12
CA GLY A 116 -2.51 -14.02 4.69
C GLY A 116 -1.31 -14.81 4.14
N ASN A 117 -1.21 -16.11 4.42
CA ASN A 117 -0.17 -17.00 3.91
C ASN A 117 -0.58 -17.85 2.68
N ASP A 118 -1.79 -17.65 2.14
CA ASP A 118 -2.21 -18.26 0.86
C ASP A 118 -1.59 -17.51 -0.33
N GLU A 119 -0.32 -17.76 -0.64
CA GLU A 119 0.40 -17.06 -1.72
C GLU A 119 -0.31 -17.19 -3.07
N HIS A 120 -0.91 -18.36 -3.38
CA HIS A 120 -1.62 -18.57 -4.64
C HIS A 120 -2.90 -17.73 -4.73
N GLY A 121 -3.70 -17.74 -3.66
CA GLY A 121 -4.90 -16.91 -3.55
C GLY A 121 -4.56 -15.42 -3.64
N VAL A 122 -3.53 -14.97 -2.94
CA VAL A 122 -3.05 -13.57 -2.96
C VAL A 122 -2.66 -13.14 -4.37
N ARG A 123 -1.82 -13.91 -5.08
CA ARG A 123 -1.41 -13.59 -6.45
C ARG A 123 -2.59 -13.52 -7.41
N ARG A 124 -3.52 -14.46 -7.30
CA ARG A 124 -4.74 -14.46 -8.12
C ARG A 124 -5.57 -13.18 -7.87
N GLN A 125 -5.76 -12.78 -6.62
CA GLN A 125 -6.51 -11.57 -6.29
C GLN A 125 -5.78 -10.29 -6.74
N LEU A 126 -4.46 -10.22 -6.63
CA LEU A 126 -3.65 -9.12 -7.18
C LEU A 126 -3.84 -8.98 -8.70
N SER A 127 -3.78 -10.10 -9.43
CA SER A 127 -4.03 -10.09 -10.88
C SER A 127 -5.43 -9.58 -11.22
N LEU A 128 -6.46 -10.03 -10.51
CA LEU A 128 -7.83 -9.53 -10.72
C LEU A 128 -7.95 -8.03 -10.40
N ALA A 129 -7.40 -7.60 -9.27
CA ALA A 129 -7.42 -6.20 -8.85
C ALA A 129 -6.68 -5.29 -9.84
N ALA A 130 -5.54 -5.75 -10.42
CA ALA A 130 -4.77 -4.99 -11.40
C ALA A 130 -5.55 -4.67 -12.68
N HIS A 131 -6.53 -5.50 -13.04
CA HIS A 131 -7.40 -5.29 -14.20
C HIS A 131 -8.67 -4.49 -13.85
N THR A 132 -8.88 -4.16 -12.59
CA THR A 132 -10.03 -3.34 -12.14
C THR A 132 -9.68 -1.85 -12.27
N PRO A 133 -10.46 -1.06 -13.02
CA PRO A 133 -10.19 0.37 -13.17
C PRO A 133 -10.19 1.10 -11.83
N LYS A 134 -9.22 2.00 -11.64
CA LYS A 134 -9.15 2.91 -10.49
C LYS A 134 -9.65 4.30 -10.93
N PRO A 135 -10.88 4.68 -10.55
CA PRO A 135 -11.47 5.95 -10.99
C PRO A 135 -10.85 7.18 -10.33
N VAL A 136 -10.06 6.98 -9.27
CA VAL A 136 -9.41 8.06 -8.53
C VAL A 136 -7.91 8.06 -8.80
N GLN A 137 -7.39 9.23 -9.18
CA GLN A 137 -5.97 9.49 -9.38
C GLN A 137 -5.41 10.27 -8.19
N ILE A 138 -4.24 9.87 -7.72
CA ILE A 138 -3.54 10.53 -6.60
C ILE A 138 -2.15 10.93 -7.07
N LYS A 139 -1.79 12.19 -6.84
CA LYS A 139 -0.44 12.72 -7.06
C LYS A 139 0.15 13.14 -5.71
N LEU A 140 1.38 12.72 -5.47
CA LEU A 140 2.11 12.99 -4.24
C LEU A 140 3.42 13.72 -4.54
N SER A 141 3.73 14.73 -3.76
CA SER A 141 5.04 15.39 -3.82
C SER A 141 5.45 15.90 -2.44
N TRP A 142 6.75 15.91 -2.15
CA TRP A 142 7.26 16.50 -0.93
C TRP A 142 7.44 18.01 -1.10
N SER A 143 6.88 18.76 -0.15
CA SER A 143 7.09 20.20 0.02
C SER A 143 7.89 20.41 1.31
N GLY A 144 9.21 20.41 1.24
CA GLY A 144 10.10 20.37 2.41
C GLY A 144 10.20 18.96 3.04
N ASP A 145 10.72 18.88 4.27
CA ASP A 145 11.13 17.61 4.90
C ASP A 145 9.98 16.76 5.44
N SER A 146 8.85 17.37 5.77
CA SER A 146 7.73 16.67 6.42
C SER A 146 6.35 17.10 5.92
N GLN A 147 6.27 17.92 4.89
CA GLN A 147 5.03 18.33 4.26
C GLN A 147 4.81 17.52 2.98
N LEU A 148 3.79 16.68 2.99
CA LEU A 148 3.34 15.92 1.82
C LEU A 148 2.19 16.67 1.14
N GLN A 149 2.41 17.13 -0.08
CA GLN A 149 1.34 17.61 -0.95
C GLN A 149 0.58 16.41 -1.49
N VAL A 150 -0.73 16.40 -1.29
CA VAL A 150 -1.64 15.36 -1.74
C VAL A 150 -2.69 15.99 -2.63
N ASP A 151 -2.67 15.64 -3.93
CA ASP A 151 -3.67 16.06 -4.90
C ASP A 151 -4.43 14.82 -5.38
N VAL A 152 -5.75 14.82 -5.18
CA VAL A 152 -6.64 13.72 -5.54
C VAL A 152 -7.68 14.23 -6.51
N SER A 153 -7.90 13.49 -7.59
CA SER A 153 -8.93 13.77 -8.59
C SER A 153 -9.59 12.47 -9.06
N GLY A 154 -10.88 12.50 -9.32
CA GLY A 154 -11.61 11.33 -9.80
C GLY A 154 -13.06 11.59 -10.09
N THR A 155 -13.73 10.56 -10.61
CA THR A 155 -15.16 10.61 -11.02
C THR A 155 -16.09 10.01 -9.96
N GLU A 156 -15.60 9.74 -8.76
CA GLU A 156 -16.43 9.16 -7.69
C GLU A 156 -17.51 10.16 -7.25
N GLU A 157 -18.77 9.73 -7.34
CA GLU A 157 -19.93 10.51 -6.88
C GLU A 157 -20.12 10.47 -5.37
N LYS A 158 -19.49 9.50 -4.67
CA LYS A 158 -19.64 9.31 -3.22
C LYS A 158 -18.38 9.73 -2.48
N ASP A 159 -18.57 10.35 -1.32
CA ASP A 159 -17.51 10.80 -0.43
C ASP A 159 -16.61 9.61 0.01
N GLY A 160 -15.47 9.46 -0.65
CA GLY A 160 -14.42 8.52 -0.23
C GLY A 160 -13.55 9.15 0.86
N LYS A 161 -13.18 8.39 1.88
CA LYS A 161 -12.19 8.80 2.88
C LYS A 161 -10.80 8.76 2.27
N ILE A 162 -10.04 9.82 2.45
CA ILE A 162 -8.62 9.88 2.05
C ILE A 162 -7.78 9.53 3.27
N LEU A 163 -7.06 8.42 3.17
CA LEU A 163 -6.23 7.88 4.25
C LEU A 163 -4.75 8.07 3.91
N LEU A 164 -3.96 8.42 4.91
CA LEU A 164 -2.51 8.45 4.86
C LEU A 164 -1.97 7.39 5.82
N ALA A 165 -1.20 6.46 5.30
CA ALA A 165 -0.38 5.56 6.08
C ALA A 165 1.10 5.95 5.94
N ILE A 166 1.84 5.95 7.06
CA ILE A 166 3.30 5.99 7.06
C ILE A 166 3.77 4.58 7.39
N THR A 167 4.52 3.99 6.48
CA THR A 167 5.05 2.63 6.64
C THR A 167 6.56 2.63 6.73
N GLU A 168 7.11 1.65 7.45
CA GLU A 168 8.55 1.44 7.61
C GLU A 168 8.94 0.03 7.17
N ASP A 169 9.94 -0.06 6.30
CA ASP A 169 10.50 -1.32 5.82
C ASP A 169 11.71 -1.78 6.67
N GLY A 170 12.04 -3.06 6.58
CA GLY A 170 13.30 -3.61 7.10
C GLY A 170 13.39 -3.64 8.63
N LEU A 171 12.25 -3.73 9.31
CA LEU A 171 12.20 -3.88 10.76
C LEU A 171 12.42 -5.34 11.17
N SER A 172 13.02 -5.53 12.34
CA SER A 172 13.19 -6.85 12.92
C SER A 172 13.10 -6.81 14.44
N THR A 173 12.60 -7.90 15.02
CA THR A 173 12.47 -8.08 16.47
C THR A 173 12.97 -9.45 16.87
N GLN A 174 13.85 -9.49 17.88
CA GLN A 174 14.16 -10.72 18.60
C GLN A 174 13.05 -10.95 19.63
N VAL A 175 12.17 -11.91 19.35
CA VAL A 175 11.04 -12.22 20.24
C VAL A 175 11.54 -12.98 21.46
N GLY A 176 11.29 -12.43 22.66
CA GLY A 176 11.82 -12.99 23.91
C GLY A 176 10.94 -14.06 24.54
N SER A 177 9.64 -14.10 24.22
CA SER A 177 8.66 -15.00 24.84
C SER A 177 7.42 -15.17 23.98
N GLY A 178 6.42 -15.91 24.46
CA GLY A 178 5.20 -16.22 23.69
C GLY A 178 5.43 -17.30 22.64
N GLU A 179 4.49 -17.46 21.70
CA GLU A 179 4.51 -18.55 20.70
C GLU A 179 5.70 -18.46 19.72
N ASN A 180 6.24 -17.26 19.46
CA ASN A 180 7.41 -17.02 18.62
C ASN A 180 8.68 -16.78 19.43
N GLY A 181 8.70 -17.12 20.73
CA GLY A 181 9.86 -16.94 21.61
C GLY A 181 11.14 -17.59 21.07
N GLY A 182 12.25 -16.86 21.12
CA GLY A 182 13.55 -17.28 20.59
C GLY A 182 13.77 -17.03 19.09
N HIS A 183 12.77 -16.60 18.34
CA HIS A 183 12.89 -16.33 16.91
C HIS A 183 13.15 -14.85 16.63
N THR A 184 13.88 -14.57 15.55
CA THR A 184 13.99 -13.21 14.98
C THR A 184 12.96 -13.06 13.86
N LEU A 185 11.96 -12.23 14.08
CA LEU A 185 10.95 -11.90 13.09
C LEU A 185 11.40 -10.69 12.26
N ARG A 186 11.04 -10.69 10.97
CA ARG A 186 11.36 -9.60 10.03
C ARG A 186 10.07 -9.09 9.42
N HIS A 187 9.93 -7.76 9.32
CA HIS A 187 8.73 -7.11 8.86
C HIS A 187 9.03 -6.09 7.77
N SER A 188 8.10 -5.95 6.84
CA SER A 188 8.11 -4.96 5.76
C SER A 188 6.78 -4.21 5.73
N GLY A 189 6.84 -2.92 5.39
CA GLY A 189 5.66 -2.07 5.31
C GLY A 189 4.89 -1.91 6.62
N VAL A 190 5.58 -2.00 7.78
CA VAL A 190 4.94 -1.85 9.09
C VAL A 190 4.28 -0.49 9.19
N VAL A 191 2.98 -0.46 9.46
CA VAL A 191 2.22 0.77 9.64
C VAL A 191 2.64 1.44 10.95
N ARG A 192 3.26 2.62 10.83
CA ARG A 192 3.69 3.45 11.97
C ARG A 192 2.65 4.51 12.31
N GLU A 193 1.90 4.95 11.32
CA GLU A 193 0.76 5.86 11.43
C GLU A 193 -0.26 5.51 10.36
N LEU A 194 -1.54 5.51 10.70
CA LEU A 194 -2.66 5.45 9.76
C LEU A 194 -3.73 6.41 10.22
N ARG A 195 -4.10 7.36 9.36
CA ARG A 195 -5.14 8.34 9.69
C ARG A 195 -5.88 8.86 8.47
N GLU A 196 -7.08 9.34 8.70
CA GLU A 196 -7.84 10.12 7.72
C GLU A 196 -7.24 11.52 7.60
N ILE A 197 -7.02 11.99 6.37
CA ILE A 197 -6.51 13.34 6.06
C ILE A 197 -7.55 14.22 5.38
N GLY A 198 -8.69 13.65 5.02
CA GLY A 198 -9.79 14.35 4.37
C GLY A 198 -10.76 13.40 3.69
N SER A 199 -11.65 13.97 2.91
CA SER A 199 -12.58 13.22 2.07
C SER A 199 -12.62 13.79 0.67
N LEU A 200 -12.81 12.91 -0.32
CA LEU A 200 -12.99 13.28 -1.71
C LEU A 200 -14.39 13.87 -1.89
N ARG A 201 -14.45 15.17 -2.11
CA ARG A 201 -15.72 15.90 -2.35
C ARG A 201 -15.76 16.42 -3.77
N HIS A 202 -16.87 16.17 -4.47
CA HIS A 202 -17.04 16.59 -5.86
C HIS A 202 -15.86 16.15 -6.75
N GLY A 203 -15.28 14.98 -6.46
CA GLY A 203 -14.20 14.40 -7.23
C GLY A 203 -12.83 15.07 -7.06
N GLN A 204 -12.64 15.97 -6.09
CA GLN A 204 -11.37 16.68 -5.88
C GLN A 204 -11.00 16.84 -4.41
N PHE A 205 -9.69 16.80 -4.14
CA PHE A 205 -9.07 17.17 -2.87
C PHE A 205 -7.63 17.63 -3.14
N SER A 206 -7.21 18.69 -2.48
CA SER A 206 -5.83 19.16 -2.51
C SER A 206 -5.45 19.72 -1.15
N SER A 207 -4.39 19.21 -0.54
CA SER A 207 -3.90 19.68 0.75
C SER A 207 -2.44 19.32 0.97
N ALA A 208 -1.72 20.21 1.66
CA ALA A 208 -0.43 19.89 2.25
C ALA A 208 -0.65 19.33 3.66
N VAL A 209 -0.26 18.07 3.88
CA VAL A 209 -0.43 17.39 5.15
C VAL A 209 0.92 17.10 5.80
N LYS A 210 0.99 17.25 7.13
CA LYS A 210 2.19 16.85 7.87
C LYS A 210 2.27 15.32 7.87
N ALA A 211 3.37 14.76 7.38
CA ALA A 211 3.68 13.35 7.48
C ALA A 211 4.58 13.11 8.71
N ALA A 212 4.20 12.14 9.54
CA ALA A 212 4.92 11.88 10.78
C ALA A 212 6.38 11.48 10.53
N ARG A 213 7.24 11.94 11.42
CA ARG A 213 8.65 11.56 11.53
C ARG A 213 9.01 11.48 13.00
N HIS A 214 9.50 10.35 13.42
CA HIS A 214 10.00 10.13 14.77
C HIS A 214 11.48 9.78 14.73
N SER A 215 12.22 10.14 15.77
CA SER A 215 13.68 9.97 15.82
C SER A 215 14.14 8.51 15.83
N ASP A 216 13.25 7.59 16.22
CA ASP A 216 13.46 6.14 16.23
C ASP A 216 13.12 5.46 14.90
N TRP A 217 12.56 6.20 13.92
CA TRP A 217 12.25 5.67 12.60
C TRP A 217 13.38 5.94 11.61
N LYS A 218 13.70 4.97 10.78
CA LYS A 218 14.73 5.09 9.74
C LYS A 218 14.12 5.76 8.51
N THR A 219 14.43 7.03 8.32
CA THR A 219 13.84 7.86 7.24
C THR A 219 13.96 7.22 5.86
N GLU A 220 15.11 6.61 5.56
CA GLU A 220 15.36 5.93 4.29
C GLU A 220 14.46 4.71 4.04
N ASN A 221 13.88 4.16 5.10
CA ASN A 221 12.95 3.03 5.05
C ASN A 221 11.49 3.44 5.08
N LEU A 222 11.20 4.76 5.22
CA LEU A 222 9.85 5.27 5.31
C LEU A 222 9.22 5.48 3.94
N ARG A 223 7.92 5.24 3.90
CA ARG A 223 7.05 5.51 2.74
C ARG A 223 5.73 6.09 3.20
N ALA A 224 5.27 7.13 2.51
CA ALA A 224 3.90 7.59 2.60
C ALA A 224 3.05 6.81 1.58
N VAL A 225 1.96 6.22 2.03
CA VAL A 225 0.94 5.58 1.19
C VAL A 225 -0.35 6.34 1.39
N VAL A 226 -0.91 6.88 0.30
CA VAL A 226 -2.20 7.57 0.32
C VAL A 226 -3.19 6.79 -0.52
N PHE A 227 -4.38 6.56 0.01
CA PHE A 227 -5.42 5.87 -0.72
C PHE A 227 -6.81 6.44 -0.40
N VAL A 228 -7.72 6.30 -1.36
CA VAL A 228 -9.12 6.68 -1.21
C VAL A 228 -9.94 5.43 -1.02
N GLN A 229 -10.64 5.35 0.10
CA GLN A 229 -11.45 4.21 0.49
C GLN A 229 -12.92 4.60 0.63
N LYS A 230 -13.82 3.80 0.05
CA LYS A 230 -15.27 3.97 0.22
C LYS A 230 -15.67 3.85 1.69
N PRO A 231 -16.78 4.52 2.12
CA PRO A 231 -17.28 4.40 3.48
C PRO A 231 -17.49 2.95 3.93
N GLY A 232 -17.39 2.70 5.22
CA GLY A 232 -17.56 1.36 5.80
C GLY A 232 -16.43 0.39 5.46
N HIS A 233 -15.19 0.89 5.34
CA HIS A 233 -14.02 0.10 4.90
C HIS A 233 -14.24 -0.57 3.54
N GLY A 234 -14.96 0.14 2.65
CA GLY A 234 -15.26 -0.33 1.30
C GLY A 234 -14.02 -0.38 0.39
N ASP A 235 -14.28 -0.57 -0.91
CA ASP A 235 -13.22 -0.71 -1.90
C ASP A 235 -12.30 0.51 -1.94
N VAL A 236 -11.01 0.26 -2.17
CA VAL A 236 -10.02 1.31 -2.46
C VAL A 236 -10.13 1.68 -3.93
N THR A 237 -10.46 2.94 -4.19
CA THR A 237 -10.75 3.46 -5.53
C THR A 237 -9.58 4.18 -6.20
N GLY A 238 -8.53 4.44 -5.46
CA GLY A 238 -7.25 4.98 -5.93
C GLY A 238 -6.20 4.91 -4.84
N ALA A 239 -4.95 4.73 -5.22
CA ALA A 239 -3.83 4.70 -4.29
C ALA A 239 -2.55 5.23 -4.95
N ALA A 240 -1.64 5.76 -4.15
CA ALA A 240 -0.30 6.13 -4.57
C ALA A 240 0.67 6.04 -3.39
N SER A 241 1.95 5.87 -3.68
CA SER A 241 2.98 5.90 -2.64
C SER A 241 4.18 6.75 -3.02
N LEU A 242 4.84 7.31 -2.01
CA LEU A 242 6.04 8.12 -2.18
C LEU A 242 7.04 7.80 -1.06
N ALA A 243 8.29 7.45 -1.42
CA ALA A 243 9.35 7.28 -0.44
C ALA A 243 9.69 8.62 0.24
N TYR A 244 10.07 8.56 1.51
CA TYR A 244 10.62 9.73 2.19
C TYR A 244 11.96 10.13 1.55
N ARG A 245 12.23 11.43 1.54
CA ARG A 245 13.54 11.91 1.11
C ARG A 245 14.51 11.82 2.28
N SER A 246 15.67 11.22 2.05
CA SER A 246 16.81 11.39 2.94
C SER A 246 17.17 12.89 2.96
N ALA A 247 17.44 13.44 4.14
CA ALA A 247 18.02 14.78 4.22
C ALA A 247 19.34 14.76 3.43
N GLN A 248 19.47 15.66 2.45
CA GLN A 248 20.73 15.88 1.73
C GLN A 248 21.70 16.64 2.63
#